data_40c7a67950e066cc51d62feb016bff58
#
_entry.id   40c7a67950e066cc51d62feb016bff58
#
_cell.length_a   1.000
_cell.length_b   1.000
_cell.length_c   1.000
_cell.angle_alpha   90.00
_cell.angle_beta   90.00
_cell.angle_gamma   90.00
#
_symmetry.space_group_name_H-M   'P 1'
#
loop_
_entity.id
_entity.type
_entity.pdbx_description
1 polymer ?
#
loop_
_entity_poly.entity_id
_entity_poly.type
_entity_poly.pdbx_seq_one_letter_code
_entity_poly.pdbx_strand_id
1 'polypeptide(L)'
;MSGQPILIGIGANLPSPDGVSPLEMCRRAAIALDRLPGLRLRGLSRWFRSAPIPASSQPDFVNGVAHLEGAIDPVELLAALHEIEAMAGRARSVPNAARVLD
;
A
#
# COMPACT_ATOMS: atom_id res chain seq x y z
N MET A 1 11.64 -21.15 -14.10
CA MET A 1 12.54 -20.19 -13.47
C MET A 1 11.76 -19.36 -12.47
N SER A 2 12.25 -19.27 -11.26
CA SER A 2 11.59 -18.44 -10.25
C SER A 2 11.71 -16.96 -10.62
N GLY A 3 10.71 -16.17 -10.25
CA GLY A 3 10.76 -14.75 -10.47
C GLY A 3 11.65 -14.04 -9.46
N GLN A 4 11.76 -12.73 -9.63
CA GLN A 4 12.53 -11.87 -8.75
C GLN A 4 11.74 -11.57 -7.48
N PRO A 5 12.40 -11.45 -6.32
CA PRO A 5 11.72 -10.96 -5.13
C PRO A 5 11.43 -9.46 -5.26
N ILE A 6 10.25 -9.07 -4.84
CA ILE A 6 9.79 -7.68 -4.90
C ILE A 6 9.24 -7.32 -3.52
N LEU A 7 9.71 -6.22 -2.96
CA LEU A 7 9.20 -5.72 -1.68
C LEU A 7 8.40 -4.44 -1.93
N ILE A 8 7.17 -4.43 -1.46
CA ILE A 8 6.29 -3.29 -1.59
C ILE A 8 5.91 -2.78 -0.20
N GLY A 9 6.23 -1.53 0.08
CA GLY A 9 5.78 -0.87 1.29
C GLY A 9 4.33 -0.45 1.15
N ILE A 10 3.53 -0.71 2.17
CA ILE A 10 2.12 -0.35 2.21
C ILE A 10 1.89 0.50 3.46
N GLY A 11 1.26 1.65 3.29
CA GLY A 11 1.00 2.52 4.43
C GLY A 11 -0.24 3.38 4.24
N ALA A 12 -0.92 3.67 5.35
CA ALA A 12 -2.07 4.55 5.37
C ALA A 12 -2.26 5.13 6.77
N ASN A 13 -2.83 6.33 6.86
CA ASN A 13 -3.15 6.92 8.16
C ASN A 13 -4.56 7.52 8.24
N LEU A 14 -5.25 7.64 7.13
CA LEU A 14 -6.62 8.15 7.13
C LEU A 14 -7.59 7.08 6.65
N PRO A 15 -8.82 7.04 7.19
CA PRO A 15 -9.84 6.15 6.63
C PRO A 15 -10.19 6.59 5.20
N SER A 16 -10.71 5.66 4.42
CA SER A 16 -11.22 5.99 3.09
C SER A 16 -12.46 6.87 3.19
N PRO A 17 -12.88 7.53 2.08
CA PRO A 17 -14.10 8.34 2.09
C PRO A 17 -15.34 7.59 2.55
N ASP A 18 -15.42 6.28 2.33
CA ASP A 18 -16.53 5.45 2.76
C ASP A 18 -16.30 4.77 4.13
N GLY A 19 -15.29 5.21 4.88
CA GLY A 19 -15.12 4.81 6.28
C GLY A 19 -14.34 3.54 6.51
N VAL A 20 -13.64 3.02 5.51
CA VAL A 20 -12.77 1.84 5.67
C VAL A 20 -11.52 2.26 6.45
N SER A 21 -11.18 1.51 7.50
CA SER A 21 -10.04 1.85 8.35
C SER A 21 -8.71 1.73 7.60
N PRO A 22 -7.65 2.46 8.03
CA PRO A 22 -6.33 2.32 7.42
C PRO A 22 -5.81 0.89 7.42
N LEU A 23 -6.01 0.15 8.50
CA LEU A 23 -5.56 -1.25 8.57
C LEU A 23 -6.27 -2.11 7.52
N GLU A 24 -7.59 -1.95 7.40
CA GLU A 24 -8.35 -2.73 6.42
C GLU A 24 -7.97 -2.35 4.98
N MET A 25 -7.70 -1.07 4.72
CA MET A 25 -7.22 -0.65 3.40
C MET A 25 -5.88 -1.26 3.06
N CYS A 26 -4.96 -1.33 4.03
CA CYS A 26 -3.67 -1.97 3.83
C CYS A 26 -3.83 -3.47 3.52
N ARG A 27 -4.74 -4.14 4.22
CA ARG A 27 -5.04 -5.54 3.96
C ARG A 27 -5.61 -5.75 2.56
N ARG A 28 -6.52 -4.90 2.14
CA ARG A 28 -7.10 -4.96 0.79
C ARG A 28 -6.05 -4.71 -0.29
N ALA A 29 -5.12 -3.79 -0.03
CA ALA A 29 -4.01 -3.54 -0.96
C ALA A 29 -3.13 -4.77 -1.12
N ALA A 30 -2.81 -5.46 -0.02
CA ALA A 30 -2.03 -6.68 -0.08
C ALA A 30 -2.73 -7.77 -0.90
N ILE A 31 -4.04 -7.92 -0.73
CA ILE A 31 -4.84 -8.87 -1.51
C ILE A 31 -4.83 -8.49 -3.00
N ALA A 32 -4.96 -7.20 -3.30
CA ALA A 32 -4.93 -6.72 -4.68
C ALA A 32 -3.58 -7.02 -5.34
N LEU A 33 -2.48 -6.87 -4.60
CA LEU A 33 -1.15 -7.20 -5.11
C LEU A 33 -1.04 -8.69 -5.45
N ASP A 34 -1.62 -9.56 -4.63
CA ASP A 34 -1.59 -11.01 -4.86
C ASP A 34 -2.35 -11.41 -6.13
N ARG A 35 -3.27 -10.57 -6.58
CA ARG A 35 -4.09 -10.83 -7.77
C ARG A 35 -3.49 -10.27 -9.05
N LEU A 36 -2.38 -9.55 -8.98
CA LEU A 36 -1.75 -9.01 -10.18
C LEU A 36 -1.17 -10.14 -11.04
N PRO A 37 -1.40 -10.10 -12.37
CA PRO A 37 -0.84 -11.13 -13.25
C PRO A 37 0.68 -11.19 -13.14
N GLY A 38 1.21 -12.40 -13.07
CA GLY A 38 2.64 -12.64 -12.98
C GLY A 38 3.23 -12.46 -11.60
N LEU A 39 2.45 -12.09 -10.61
CA LEU A 39 2.91 -11.93 -9.22
C LEU A 39 2.20 -12.86 -8.28
N ARG A 40 2.89 -13.21 -7.20
CA ARG A 40 2.35 -14.03 -6.13
C ARG A 40 2.82 -13.47 -4.79
N LEU A 41 1.88 -13.28 -3.87
CA LEU A 41 2.22 -12.85 -2.51
C LEU A 41 2.85 -14.02 -1.77
N ARG A 42 4.11 -13.86 -1.34
CA ARG A 42 4.86 -14.91 -0.65
C ARG A 42 4.91 -14.69 0.85
N GLY A 43 4.78 -13.45 1.28
CA GLY A 43 4.80 -13.11 2.69
C GLY A 43 4.32 -11.71 2.92
N LEU A 44 3.90 -11.47 4.15
CA LEU A 44 3.39 -10.18 4.57
C LEU A 44 3.92 -9.92 5.97
N SER A 45 4.54 -8.77 6.18
CA SER A 45 5.00 -8.41 7.51
C SER A 45 3.83 -8.19 8.44
N ARG A 46 4.10 -8.10 9.74
CA ARG A 46 3.13 -7.58 10.69
C ARG A 46 2.84 -6.13 10.33
N TRP A 47 1.67 -5.66 10.73
CA TRP A 47 1.33 -4.25 10.57
C TRP A 47 1.87 -3.47 11.76
N PHE A 48 2.57 -2.38 11.46
CA PHE A 48 3.19 -1.53 12.46
C PHE A 48 2.49 -0.20 12.53
N ARG A 49 2.46 0.41 13.71
CA ARG A 49 2.00 1.76 13.91
C ARG A 49 3.19 2.69 14.04
N SER A 50 3.12 3.86 13.39
CA SER A 50 4.15 4.88 13.55
C SER A 50 3.51 6.26 13.59
N ALA A 51 4.06 7.14 14.44
CA ALA A 51 3.58 8.50 14.54
C ALA A 51 4.02 9.32 13.33
N PRO A 52 3.22 10.33 12.93
CA PRO A 52 3.64 11.25 11.86
C PRO A 52 4.93 11.99 12.24
N ILE A 53 5.76 12.27 11.23
CA ILE A 53 6.99 13.04 11.39
C ILE A 53 6.97 14.19 10.39
N PRO A 54 6.99 15.45 10.85
CA PRO A 54 6.98 15.91 12.25
C PRO A 54 5.66 15.62 12.95
N ALA A 55 5.66 15.71 14.28
CA ALA A 55 4.45 15.48 15.06
C ALA A 55 3.34 16.43 14.60
N SER A 56 2.13 15.91 14.47
CA SER A 56 0.98 16.65 13.97
C SER A 56 -0.30 16.10 14.59
N SER A 57 -1.44 16.69 14.23
CA SER A 57 -2.74 16.19 14.64
C SER A 57 -3.22 15.00 13.80
N GLN A 58 -2.43 14.57 12.82
CA GLN A 58 -2.81 13.44 11.99
C GLN A 58 -2.76 12.14 12.80
N PRO A 59 -3.63 11.17 12.47
CA PRO A 59 -3.55 9.85 13.07
C PRO A 59 -2.23 9.15 12.75
N ASP A 60 -1.89 8.16 13.56
CA ASP A 60 -0.72 7.32 13.32
C ASP A 60 -0.85 6.58 12.00
N PHE A 61 0.29 6.33 11.36
CA PHE A 61 0.35 5.48 10.18
C PHE A 61 0.26 4.01 10.56
N VAL A 62 -0.40 3.25 9.71
CA VAL A 62 -0.31 1.78 9.71
C VAL A 62 0.59 1.42 8.53
N ASN A 63 1.63 0.66 8.78
CA ASN A 63 2.63 0.29 7.78
C ASN A 63 2.90 -1.19 7.78
N GLY A 64 3.23 -1.71 6.61
CA GLY A 64 3.69 -3.08 6.45
C GLY A 64 4.46 -3.24 5.15
N VAL A 65 5.03 -4.43 4.97
CA VAL A 65 5.77 -4.77 3.76
C VAL A 65 5.21 -6.06 3.19
N ALA A 66 4.88 -6.04 1.91
CA ALA A 66 4.48 -7.24 1.18
C ALA A 66 5.68 -7.77 0.39
N HIS A 67 5.93 -9.07 0.52
CA HIS A 67 6.94 -9.76 -0.26
C HIS A 67 6.24 -10.50 -1.40
N LEU A 68 6.50 -10.07 -2.61
CA LEU A 68 5.95 -10.67 -3.82
C LEU A 68 7.06 -11.37 -4.60
N GLU A 69 6.68 -12.37 -5.35
CA GLU A 69 7.61 -13.07 -6.22
C GLU A 69 6.96 -13.25 -7.58
N GLY A 70 7.75 -13.04 -8.62
CA GLY A 70 7.22 -13.19 -9.98
C GLY A 70 7.98 -12.34 -10.97
N ALA A 71 7.40 -12.21 -12.16
CA ALA A 71 7.97 -11.43 -13.23
C ALA A 71 6.92 -10.44 -13.72
N ILE A 72 7.22 -9.16 -13.60
CA ILE A 72 6.38 -8.08 -14.10
C ILE A 72 7.29 -6.95 -14.55
N ASP A 73 6.92 -6.30 -15.64
CA ASP A 73 7.62 -5.10 -16.09
C ASP A 73 7.48 -4.02 -15.03
N PRO A 74 8.60 -3.35 -14.62
CA PRO A 74 8.53 -2.26 -13.63
C PRO A 74 7.52 -1.17 -13.96
N VAL A 75 7.36 -0.82 -15.23
CA VAL A 75 6.37 0.19 -15.65
C VAL A 75 4.95 -0.30 -15.40
N GLU A 76 4.69 -1.57 -15.71
CA GLU A 76 3.38 -2.17 -15.46
C GLU A 76 3.11 -2.28 -13.96
N LEU A 77 4.12 -2.62 -13.17
CA LEU A 77 3.97 -2.68 -11.72
C LEU A 77 3.63 -1.31 -11.14
N LEU A 78 4.33 -0.27 -11.57
CA LEU A 78 4.07 1.08 -11.10
C LEU A 78 2.64 1.52 -11.43
N ALA A 79 2.19 1.23 -12.65
CA ALA A 79 0.83 1.54 -13.05
C ALA A 79 -0.20 0.82 -12.18
N ALA A 80 0.04 -0.46 -11.89
CA ALA A 80 -0.84 -1.25 -11.02
C ALA A 80 -0.88 -0.69 -9.60
N LEU A 81 0.26 -0.28 -9.06
CA LEU A 81 0.31 0.33 -7.74
C LEU A 81 -0.48 1.64 -7.69
N HIS A 82 -0.37 2.45 -8.73
CA HIS A 82 -1.14 3.70 -8.83
C HIS A 82 -2.65 3.42 -8.88
N GLU A 83 -3.07 2.37 -9.58
CA GLU A 83 -4.48 1.99 -9.62
C GLU A 83 -4.98 1.54 -8.24
N ILE A 84 -4.18 0.77 -7.52
CA ILE A 84 -4.54 0.34 -6.17
C ILE A 84 -4.70 1.54 -5.24
N GLU A 85 -3.78 2.51 -5.32
CA GLU A 85 -3.88 3.74 -4.55
C GLU A 85 -5.14 4.54 -4.90
N ALA A 86 -5.44 4.65 -6.19
CA ALA A 86 -6.61 5.40 -6.66
C ALA A 86 -7.91 4.76 -6.16
N MET A 87 -7.99 3.43 -6.19
CA MET A 87 -9.16 2.70 -5.71
C MET A 87 -9.34 2.88 -4.20
N ALA A 88 -8.27 3.13 -3.47
CA ALA A 88 -8.33 3.41 -2.04
C ALA A 88 -8.74 4.86 -1.73
N GLY A 89 -8.89 5.70 -2.74
CA GLY A 89 -9.36 7.07 -2.56
C GLY A 89 -8.27 8.05 -2.15
N ARG A 90 -7.00 7.76 -2.46
CA ARG A 90 -5.91 8.66 -2.11
C ARG A 90 -5.99 9.97 -2.89
N ALA A 91 -5.92 11.10 -2.15
CA ALA A 91 -5.85 12.41 -2.75
C ALA A 91 -4.39 12.85 -2.88
N ARG A 92 -4.05 13.50 -4.01
CA ARG A 92 -2.70 13.98 -4.29
C ARG A 92 -2.63 15.49 -4.51
N SER A 93 -3.62 16.21 -4.04
CA SER A 93 -3.75 17.63 -4.34
C SER A 93 -2.69 18.50 -3.67
N VAL A 94 -2.14 18.06 -2.54
CA VAL A 94 -1.20 18.85 -1.74
C VAL A 94 -0.01 17.97 -1.37
N PRO A 95 1.24 18.44 -1.60
CA PRO A 95 2.43 17.72 -1.13
C PRO A 95 2.38 17.55 0.39
N ASN A 96 2.83 16.41 0.87
CA ASN A 96 2.85 16.05 2.30
C ASN A 96 1.46 16.01 2.97
N ALA A 97 0.40 15.96 2.19
CA ALA A 97 -0.93 15.73 2.74
C ALA A 97 -1.01 14.33 3.37
N ALA A 98 -1.93 14.18 4.33
CA ALA A 98 -2.19 12.87 4.91
C ALA A 98 -2.66 11.90 3.82
N ARG A 99 -2.28 10.63 3.95
CA ARG A 99 -2.51 9.63 2.92
C ARG A 99 -3.54 8.61 3.32
N VAL A 100 -4.46 8.33 2.42
CA VAL A 100 -5.42 7.25 2.61
C VAL A 100 -4.70 5.91 2.42
N LEU A 101 -3.88 5.82 1.37
CA LEU A 101 -3.05 4.64 1.12
C LEU A 101 -1.79 5.07 0.39
N ASP A 102 -0.69 4.47 0.77
CA ASP A 102 0.61 4.76 0.14
C ASP A 102 1.25 3.48 -0.40
#